data_61b98ccfabefff401090cc1fc62ec212
#
_entry.id   61b98ccfabefff401090cc1fc62ec212
#
_cell.length_a   1.000
_cell.length_b   1.000
_cell.length_c   1.000
_cell.angle_alpha   90.00
_cell.angle_beta   90.00
_cell.angle_gamma   90.00
#
_symmetry.space_group_name_H-M   'P 1'
#
loop_
_entity.id
_entity.type
_entity.pdbx_description
1 polymer ?
#
loop_
_entity_poly.entity_id
_entity_poly.type
_entity_poly.pdbx_seq_one_letter_code
_entity_poly.pdbx_strand_id
1 'polypeptide(L)'
;MGLVSNYLYGPNTLSTEEIHNLTIASYNLKLNPILLIGNIHMPKIIDIIKQVEIKEVCVSNQYKIEDIELLNNSTNSKISISINYENFDYNFFEHIKNNVSSFYYDLNIYRKDVIEKKSLMECESQINQLKSFAKPLYLGGGINISNVKEAIKTISPHGIDISTGLKKSNSVDEEKLKKILDNLGFDEIS
;
A
#
# COMPACT_ATOMS: atom_id res chain seq x y z
N MET A 1 -1.08 9.51 -6.77
CA MET A 1 -2.01 8.67 -5.99
C MET A 1 -2.04 9.17 -4.56
N GLY A 2 -3.22 9.50 -4.04
CA GLY A 2 -3.39 9.89 -2.65
C GLY A 2 -3.60 8.65 -1.78
N LEU A 3 -2.99 8.62 -0.62
CA LEU A 3 -3.11 7.51 0.31
C LEU A 3 -3.82 8.00 1.58
N VAL A 4 -4.91 7.34 1.92
CA VAL A 4 -5.71 7.63 3.12
C VAL A 4 -5.56 6.45 4.07
N SER A 5 -5.28 6.72 5.35
CA SER A 5 -5.00 5.68 6.35
C SER A 5 -6.01 5.69 7.48
N ASN A 6 -6.52 4.52 7.83
CA ASN A 6 -7.34 4.30 9.01
C ASN A 6 -6.77 3.15 9.85
N TYR A 7 -5.84 3.47 10.73
CA TYR A 7 -5.30 2.54 11.73
C TYR A 7 -5.87 2.88 13.11
N LEU A 8 -6.46 1.92 13.80
CA LEU A 8 -7.13 2.13 15.10
C LEU A 8 -6.23 2.73 16.19
N TYR A 9 -4.92 2.67 16.08
CA TYR A 9 -3.98 3.08 17.11
C TYR A 9 -2.70 3.74 16.56
N GLY A 10 -2.76 4.36 15.38
CA GLY A 10 -1.62 5.05 14.79
C GLY A 10 -1.71 6.58 14.91
N PRO A 11 -0.59 7.31 14.86
CA PRO A 11 -0.59 8.78 14.92
C PRO A 11 -1.26 9.45 13.73
N ASN A 12 -1.63 8.69 12.71
CA ASN A 12 -2.25 9.16 11.47
C ASN A 12 -3.63 8.52 11.23
N THR A 13 -4.32 8.10 12.28
CA THR A 13 -5.68 7.55 12.15
C THR A 13 -6.64 8.67 11.80
N LEU A 14 -7.42 8.46 10.73
CA LEU A 14 -8.42 9.39 10.23
C LEU A 14 -9.82 8.92 10.65
N SER A 15 -10.70 9.86 10.95
CA SER A 15 -12.14 9.62 11.09
C SER A 15 -12.77 9.27 9.74
N THR A 16 -13.96 8.67 9.73
CA THR A 16 -14.69 8.39 8.49
C THR A 16 -14.99 9.66 7.69
N GLU A 17 -15.28 10.77 8.37
CA GLU A 17 -15.50 12.08 7.73
C GLU A 17 -14.25 12.61 7.05
N GLU A 18 -13.09 12.53 7.72
CA GLU A 18 -11.80 12.93 7.12
C GLU A 18 -11.46 12.07 5.92
N ILE A 19 -11.67 10.74 6.00
CA ILE A 19 -11.47 9.83 4.87
C ILE A 19 -12.36 10.22 3.69
N HIS A 20 -13.64 10.50 3.95
CA HIS A 20 -14.59 10.93 2.93
C HIS A 20 -14.14 12.21 2.24
N ASN A 21 -13.79 13.25 3.01
CA ASN A 21 -13.34 14.53 2.49
C ASN A 21 -12.05 14.40 1.65
N LEU A 22 -11.08 13.64 2.14
CA LEU A 22 -9.82 13.35 1.42
C LEU A 22 -10.06 12.53 0.15
N THR A 23 -11.02 11.61 0.17
CA THR A 23 -11.39 10.80 -1.00
C THR A 23 -11.94 11.70 -2.10
N ILE A 24 -12.89 12.59 -1.78
CA ILE A 24 -13.44 13.57 -2.74
C ILE A 24 -12.35 14.49 -3.27
N ALA A 25 -11.53 15.06 -2.38
CA ALA A 25 -10.44 15.95 -2.79
C ALA A 25 -9.45 15.25 -3.74
N SER A 26 -9.11 13.97 -3.45
CA SER A 26 -8.23 13.18 -4.31
C SER A 26 -8.81 12.97 -5.70
N TYR A 27 -10.09 12.61 -5.80
CA TYR A 27 -10.75 12.41 -7.10
C TYR A 27 -10.83 13.71 -7.91
N ASN A 28 -11.10 14.85 -7.25
CA ASN A 28 -11.10 16.17 -7.89
C ASN A 28 -9.74 16.54 -8.48
N LEU A 29 -8.66 16.09 -7.85
CA LEU A 29 -7.28 16.23 -8.33
C LEU A 29 -6.86 15.14 -9.32
N LYS A 30 -7.79 14.29 -9.77
CA LYS A 30 -7.52 13.13 -10.65
C LYS A 30 -6.52 12.12 -10.05
N LEU A 31 -6.43 12.07 -8.72
CA LEU A 31 -5.68 11.08 -8.00
C LEU A 31 -6.58 9.88 -7.65
N ASN A 32 -5.99 8.69 -7.58
CA ASN A 32 -6.69 7.51 -7.10
C ASN A 32 -6.32 7.29 -5.62
N PRO A 33 -7.21 7.63 -4.66
CA PRO A 33 -6.94 7.36 -3.26
C PRO A 33 -7.05 5.86 -2.96
N ILE A 34 -6.19 5.38 -2.08
CA ILE A 34 -6.23 4.02 -1.53
C ILE A 34 -6.43 4.14 -0.03
N LEU A 35 -7.45 3.47 0.49
CA LEU A 35 -7.68 3.38 1.92
C LEU A 35 -6.81 2.27 2.51
N LEU A 36 -5.82 2.63 3.31
CA LEU A 36 -5.04 1.67 4.08
C LEU A 36 -5.77 1.33 5.38
N ILE A 37 -5.99 0.05 5.60
CA ILE A 37 -6.71 -0.44 6.75
C ILE A 37 -5.81 -1.34 7.57
N GLY A 38 -5.68 -0.98 8.84
CA GLY A 38 -5.04 -1.82 9.84
C GLY A 38 -5.97 -2.91 10.35
N ASN A 39 -5.65 -3.46 11.52
CA ASN A 39 -6.38 -4.58 12.12
C ASN A 39 -7.73 -4.11 12.72
N ILE A 40 -8.74 -3.98 11.88
CA ILE A 40 -10.12 -3.62 12.23
C ILE A 40 -11.04 -4.79 11.86
N HIS A 41 -12.10 -4.99 12.61
CA HIS A 41 -13.11 -6.01 12.33
C HIS A 41 -13.75 -5.80 10.95
N MET A 42 -13.80 -6.84 10.12
CA MET A 42 -14.17 -6.77 8.70
C MET A 42 -15.53 -6.09 8.42
N PRO A 43 -16.63 -6.34 9.15
CA PRO A 43 -17.88 -5.61 8.95
C PRO A 43 -17.73 -4.09 9.06
N LYS A 44 -16.91 -3.59 9.98
CA LYS A 44 -16.65 -2.16 10.13
C LYS A 44 -15.88 -1.59 8.93
N ILE A 45 -14.97 -2.35 8.35
CA ILE A 45 -14.26 -1.98 7.11
C ILE A 45 -15.26 -1.79 5.97
N ILE A 46 -16.15 -2.77 5.80
CA ILE A 46 -17.20 -2.74 4.77
C ILE A 46 -18.10 -1.51 4.94
N ASP A 47 -18.49 -1.19 6.17
CA ASP A 47 -19.30 -0.01 6.45
C ASP A 47 -18.58 1.30 6.09
N ILE A 48 -17.30 1.43 6.46
CA ILE A 48 -16.48 2.59 6.10
C ILE A 48 -16.39 2.74 4.57
N ILE A 49 -16.06 1.66 3.88
CA ILE A 49 -15.92 1.67 2.41
C ILE A 49 -17.21 2.15 1.75
N LYS A 50 -18.36 1.64 2.19
CA LYS A 50 -19.67 2.03 1.66
C LYS A 50 -20.01 3.48 1.95
N GLN A 51 -19.64 4.01 3.12
CA GLN A 51 -19.90 5.40 3.50
C GLN A 51 -19.02 6.41 2.72
N VAL A 52 -17.76 6.04 2.43
CA VAL A 52 -16.81 6.95 1.79
C VAL A 52 -16.71 6.76 0.27
N GLU A 53 -17.34 5.72 -0.26
CA GLU A 53 -17.36 5.38 -1.69
C GLU A 53 -15.95 5.27 -2.32
N ILE A 54 -14.97 4.79 -1.56
CA ILE A 54 -13.60 4.64 -2.03
C ILE A 54 -13.47 3.44 -2.97
N LYS A 55 -12.73 3.62 -4.06
CA LYS A 55 -12.62 2.61 -5.12
C LYS A 55 -11.50 1.59 -4.91
N GLU A 56 -10.59 1.84 -3.99
CA GLU A 56 -9.49 0.93 -3.69
C GLU A 56 -9.17 0.91 -2.20
N VAL A 57 -8.99 -0.28 -1.67
CA VAL A 57 -8.67 -0.52 -0.28
C VAL A 57 -7.46 -1.47 -0.20
N CYS A 58 -6.53 -1.16 0.69
CA CYS A 58 -5.39 -2.02 0.98
C CYS A 58 -5.51 -2.54 2.42
N VAL A 59 -5.62 -3.85 2.55
CA VAL A 59 -5.72 -4.54 3.84
C VAL A 59 -4.48 -5.39 4.09
N SER A 60 -4.19 -5.65 5.37
CA SER A 60 -3.09 -6.53 5.75
C SER A 60 -3.40 -7.99 5.40
N ASN A 61 -2.36 -8.77 5.08
CA ASN A 61 -2.46 -10.23 4.93
C ASN A 61 -2.65 -10.99 6.27
N GLN A 62 -2.91 -10.26 7.36
CA GLN A 62 -3.30 -10.87 8.65
C GLN A 62 -4.79 -11.23 8.72
N TYR A 63 -5.59 -10.76 7.76
CA TYR A 63 -6.98 -11.19 7.63
C TYR A 63 -7.06 -12.61 7.10
N LYS A 64 -8.14 -13.31 7.47
CA LYS A 64 -8.41 -14.67 6.97
C LYS A 64 -8.89 -14.63 5.52
N ILE A 65 -8.83 -15.77 4.84
CA ILE A 65 -9.34 -15.91 3.48
C ILE A 65 -10.82 -15.51 3.40
N GLU A 66 -11.61 -15.99 4.37
CA GLU A 66 -13.06 -15.71 4.44
C GLU A 66 -13.35 -14.21 4.60
N ASP A 67 -12.49 -13.46 5.29
CA ASP A 67 -12.61 -12.01 5.44
C ASP A 67 -12.37 -11.31 4.09
N ILE A 68 -11.37 -11.73 3.33
CA ILE A 68 -11.07 -11.16 2.00
C ILE A 68 -12.21 -11.47 1.02
N GLU A 69 -12.76 -12.70 1.05
CA GLU A 69 -13.91 -13.08 0.26
C GLU A 69 -15.15 -12.27 0.63
N LEU A 70 -15.41 -12.09 1.93
CA LEU A 70 -16.51 -11.27 2.42
C LEU A 70 -16.38 -9.82 1.93
N LEU A 71 -15.18 -9.24 2.02
CA LEU A 71 -14.90 -7.89 1.55
C LEU A 71 -15.16 -7.77 0.04
N ASN A 72 -14.65 -8.71 -0.74
CA ASN A 72 -14.83 -8.75 -2.21
C ASN A 72 -16.31 -8.86 -2.60
N ASN A 73 -17.08 -9.69 -1.88
CA ASN A 73 -18.50 -9.88 -2.16
C ASN A 73 -19.40 -8.75 -1.66
N SER A 74 -18.91 -7.94 -0.71
CA SER A 74 -19.71 -6.89 -0.04
C SER A 74 -19.47 -5.49 -0.59
N THR A 75 -18.42 -5.28 -1.39
CA THR A 75 -18.02 -3.97 -1.91
C THR A 75 -17.66 -4.06 -3.39
N ASN A 76 -17.70 -2.90 -4.07
CA ASN A 76 -17.21 -2.76 -5.45
C ASN A 76 -15.77 -2.22 -5.51
N SER A 77 -15.09 -2.14 -4.37
CA SER A 77 -13.74 -1.61 -4.30
C SER A 77 -12.72 -2.66 -4.74
N LYS A 78 -11.68 -2.24 -5.42
CA LYS A 78 -10.50 -3.08 -5.66
C LYS A 78 -9.81 -3.35 -4.33
N ILE A 79 -9.47 -4.61 -4.10
CA ILE A 79 -8.79 -5.04 -2.89
C ILE A 79 -7.31 -5.25 -3.21
N SER A 80 -6.46 -4.61 -2.45
CA SER A 80 -5.02 -4.82 -2.46
C SER A 80 -4.57 -5.40 -1.12
N ILE A 81 -3.51 -6.19 -1.13
CA ILE A 81 -2.97 -6.81 0.09
C ILE A 81 -1.60 -6.22 0.41
N SER A 82 -1.43 -5.72 1.63
CA SER A 82 -0.15 -5.32 2.19
C SER A 82 0.54 -6.52 2.84
N ILE A 83 1.79 -6.75 2.47
CA ILE A 83 2.60 -7.92 2.82
C ILE A 83 3.96 -7.44 3.28
N ASN A 84 4.51 -8.05 4.32
CA ASN A 84 5.92 -7.92 4.65
C ASN A 84 6.61 -9.29 4.67
N TYR A 85 7.94 -9.26 4.85
CA TYR A 85 8.76 -10.47 4.81
C TYR A 85 8.32 -11.55 5.80
N GLU A 86 7.97 -11.20 7.03
CA GLU A 86 7.63 -12.17 8.09
C GLU A 86 6.25 -12.81 7.90
N ASN A 87 5.33 -12.08 7.28
CA ASN A 87 3.93 -12.50 7.13
C ASN A 87 3.66 -13.11 5.75
N PHE A 88 4.71 -13.53 5.03
CA PHE A 88 4.55 -14.12 3.71
C PHE A 88 4.05 -15.56 3.81
N ASP A 89 2.91 -15.85 3.19
CA ASP A 89 2.35 -17.19 3.05
C ASP A 89 1.85 -17.40 1.60
N TYR A 90 2.60 -18.18 0.84
CA TYR A 90 2.26 -18.47 -0.57
C TYR A 90 0.87 -19.11 -0.72
N ASN A 91 0.50 -20.04 0.16
CA ASN A 91 -0.77 -20.73 0.07
C ASN A 91 -1.95 -19.78 0.29
N PHE A 92 -1.80 -18.84 1.22
CA PHE A 92 -2.78 -17.77 1.42
C PHE A 92 -2.97 -16.96 0.13
N PHE A 93 -1.89 -16.50 -0.50
CA PHE A 93 -1.98 -15.69 -1.73
C PHE A 93 -2.54 -16.48 -2.91
N GLU A 94 -2.20 -17.77 -3.03
CA GLU A 94 -2.77 -18.66 -4.04
C GLU A 94 -4.29 -18.76 -3.92
N HIS A 95 -4.83 -18.83 -2.70
CA HIS A 95 -6.28 -18.87 -2.47
C HIS A 95 -6.97 -17.56 -2.83
N ILE A 96 -6.41 -16.42 -2.42
CA ILE A 96 -7.06 -15.12 -2.59
C ILE A 96 -6.77 -14.42 -3.92
N LYS A 97 -5.90 -14.96 -4.78
CA LYS A 97 -5.43 -14.29 -6.02
C LYS A 97 -6.55 -13.79 -6.93
N ASN A 98 -7.71 -14.46 -6.95
CA ASN A 98 -8.85 -14.06 -7.78
C ASN A 98 -9.71 -12.96 -7.11
N ASN A 99 -9.56 -12.76 -5.80
CA ASN A 99 -10.30 -11.79 -4.99
C ASN A 99 -9.56 -10.47 -4.85
N VAL A 100 -8.28 -10.39 -5.26
CA VAL A 100 -7.43 -9.23 -5.08
C VAL A 100 -6.94 -8.66 -6.40
N SER A 101 -6.71 -7.36 -6.41
CA SER A 101 -6.30 -6.60 -7.59
C SER A 101 -4.81 -6.36 -7.66
N SER A 102 -4.13 -6.25 -6.52
CA SER A 102 -2.69 -5.98 -6.46
C SER A 102 -2.07 -6.36 -5.11
N PHE A 103 -0.75 -6.35 -5.07
CA PHE A 103 0.05 -6.59 -3.87
C PHE A 103 0.93 -5.37 -3.56
N TYR A 104 1.02 -5.01 -2.28
CA TYR A 104 1.95 -4.02 -1.75
C TYR A 104 2.96 -4.75 -0.86
N TYR A 105 4.19 -4.85 -1.31
CA TYR A 105 5.25 -5.51 -0.56
C TYR A 105 6.10 -4.48 0.19
N ASP A 106 6.07 -4.53 1.52
CA ASP A 106 6.82 -3.66 2.40
C ASP A 106 8.13 -4.33 2.83
N LEU A 107 9.27 -3.70 2.50
CA LEU A 107 10.60 -4.16 2.89
C LEU A 107 10.88 -4.03 4.40
N ASN A 108 10.05 -3.28 5.13
CA ASN A 108 10.19 -3.12 6.57
C ASN A 108 9.42 -4.21 7.32
N ILE A 109 10.01 -4.64 8.42
CA ILE A 109 9.36 -5.45 9.44
C ILE A 109 9.14 -4.55 10.65
N TYR A 110 7.89 -4.39 11.04
CA TYR A 110 7.50 -3.54 12.16
C TYR A 110 7.39 -4.38 13.43
N ARG A 111 8.34 -4.24 14.35
CA ARG A 111 8.29 -4.79 15.70
C ARG A 111 8.03 -3.66 16.69
N LYS A 112 7.57 -4.01 17.90
CA LYS A 112 7.08 -3.07 18.92
C LYS A 112 7.94 -1.80 19.09
N ASP A 113 9.26 -1.92 19.04
CA ASP A 113 10.19 -0.81 19.29
C ASP A 113 11.26 -0.67 18.20
N VAL A 114 11.21 -1.46 17.14
CA VAL A 114 12.24 -1.51 16.10
C VAL A 114 11.62 -1.70 14.73
N ILE A 115 12.10 -0.92 13.75
CA ILE A 115 11.83 -1.17 12.34
C ILE A 115 13.08 -1.83 11.76
N GLU A 116 12.96 -3.10 11.36
CA GLU A 116 14.00 -3.83 10.66
C GLU A 116 13.72 -3.75 9.15
N LYS A 117 14.71 -3.33 8.38
CA LYS A 117 14.61 -3.29 6.92
C LYS A 117 15.29 -4.51 6.32
N LYS A 118 14.58 -5.22 5.46
CA LYS A 118 15.14 -6.30 4.64
C LYS A 118 15.77 -5.75 3.36
N SER A 119 16.84 -6.39 2.93
CA SER A 119 17.44 -6.11 1.63
C SER A 119 16.55 -6.64 0.49
N LEU A 120 16.71 -6.09 -0.69
CA LEU A 120 16.02 -6.57 -1.88
C LEU A 120 16.34 -8.04 -2.18
N MET A 121 17.59 -8.46 -1.94
CA MET A 121 18.05 -9.83 -2.15
C MET A 121 17.36 -10.84 -1.22
N GLU A 122 17.17 -10.49 0.07
CA GLU A 122 16.44 -11.33 1.01
C GLU A 122 14.97 -11.51 0.60
N CYS A 123 14.37 -10.49 0.01
CA CYS A 123 12.95 -10.48 -0.38
C CYS A 123 12.69 -11.05 -1.78
N GLU A 124 13.72 -11.25 -2.60
CA GLU A 124 13.61 -11.58 -4.03
C GLU A 124 12.76 -12.83 -4.29
N SER A 125 12.97 -13.90 -3.51
CA SER A 125 12.21 -15.15 -3.66
C SER A 125 10.71 -14.93 -3.46
N GLN A 126 10.30 -14.23 -2.41
CA GLN A 126 8.91 -13.94 -2.11
C GLN A 126 8.29 -13.02 -3.16
N ILE A 127 9.03 -12.00 -3.59
CA ILE A 127 8.61 -11.05 -4.63
C ILE A 127 8.37 -11.79 -5.96
N ASN A 128 9.25 -12.71 -6.35
CA ASN A 128 9.10 -13.50 -7.56
C ASN A 128 7.88 -14.44 -7.50
N GLN A 129 7.59 -15.00 -6.33
CA GLN A 129 6.37 -15.77 -6.12
C GLN A 129 5.11 -14.89 -6.29
N LEU A 130 5.08 -13.65 -5.75
CA LEU A 130 3.96 -12.73 -5.96
C LEU A 130 3.79 -12.34 -7.43
N LYS A 131 4.90 -12.13 -8.14
CA LYS A 131 4.86 -11.82 -9.58
C LYS A 131 4.28 -12.96 -10.42
N SER A 132 4.43 -14.22 -9.98
CA SER A 132 3.86 -15.38 -10.68
C SER A 132 2.33 -15.35 -10.75
N PHE A 133 1.67 -14.60 -9.88
CA PHE A 133 0.22 -14.39 -9.93
C PHE A 133 -0.24 -13.41 -11.02
N ALA A 134 0.70 -12.78 -11.76
CA ALA A 134 0.43 -11.81 -12.81
C ALA A 134 -0.45 -10.63 -12.35
N LYS A 135 -0.29 -10.19 -11.10
CA LYS A 135 -0.95 -9.04 -10.51
C LYS A 135 0.04 -7.87 -10.36
N PRO A 136 -0.43 -6.62 -10.42
CA PRO A 136 0.40 -5.47 -10.08
C PRO A 136 1.05 -5.63 -8.71
N LEU A 137 2.35 -5.40 -8.66
CA LEU A 137 3.15 -5.40 -7.43
C LEU A 137 3.71 -4.00 -7.19
N TYR A 138 3.41 -3.44 -6.04
CA TYR A 138 3.97 -2.18 -5.56
C TYR A 138 4.98 -2.46 -4.46
N LEU A 139 6.11 -1.74 -4.49
CA LEU A 139 7.20 -1.93 -3.54
C LEU A 139 7.29 -0.73 -2.60
N GLY A 140 7.25 -0.99 -1.30
CA GLY A 140 7.36 -0.01 -0.23
C GLY A 140 8.41 -0.38 0.81
N GLY A 141 8.42 0.34 1.92
CA GLY A 141 9.32 0.06 3.04
C GLY A 141 10.70 0.70 2.91
N GLY A 142 10.83 1.94 3.38
CA GLY A 142 12.09 2.65 3.41
C GLY A 142 12.65 3.04 2.04
N ILE A 143 11.79 3.09 1.01
CA ILE A 143 12.15 3.65 -0.29
C ILE A 143 12.34 5.16 -0.17
N ASN A 144 13.40 5.67 -0.79
CA ASN A 144 13.79 7.08 -0.75
C ASN A 144 14.66 7.44 -1.97
N ILE A 145 15.13 8.68 -2.05
CA ILE A 145 15.93 9.20 -3.17
C ILE A 145 17.18 8.36 -3.45
N SER A 146 17.82 7.82 -2.42
CA SER A 146 19.09 7.12 -2.57
C SER A 146 18.97 5.68 -3.10
N ASN A 147 17.80 5.03 -2.93
CA ASN A 147 17.63 3.61 -3.26
C ASN A 147 16.51 3.32 -4.28
N VAL A 148 15.71 4.30 -4.68
CA VAL A 148 14.58 4.10 -5.57
C VAL A 148 14.99 3.55 -6.94
N LYS A 149 16.09 4.05 -7.51
CA LYS A 149 16.60 3.55 -8.81
C LYS A 149 17.02 2.08 -8.75
N GLU A 150 17.75 1.71 -7.70
CA GLU A 150 18.18 0.33 -7.49
C GLU A 150 16.96 -0.59 -7.28
N ALA A 151 16.00 -0.16 -6.47
CA ALA A 151 14.78 -0.92 -6.21
C ALA A 151 14.00 -1.21 -7.50
N ILE A 152 13.84 -0.21 -8.38
CA ILE A 152 13.17 -0.38 -9.67
C ILE A 152 13.97 -1.30 -10.59
N LYS A 153 15.29 -1.08 -10.71
CA LYS A 153 16.14 -1.88 -11.58
C LYS A 153 16.15 -3.35 -11.17
N THR A 154 16.22 -3.62 -9.86
CA THR A 154 16.33 -4.99 -9.33
C THR A 154 14.98 -5.72 -9.36
N ILE A 155 13.93 -5.05 -8.91
CA ILE A 155 12.62 -5.67 -8.71
C ILE A 155 11.70 -5.50 -9.90
N SER A 156 11.84 -4.40 -10.69
CA SER A 156 10.87 -4.05 -11.76
C SER A 156 9.42 -4.12 -11.27
N PRO A 157 9.06 -3.38 -10.20
CA PRO A 157 7.69 -3.37 -9.69
C PRO A 157 6.79 -2.56 -10.62
N HIS A 158 5.47 -2.70 -10.49
CA HIS A 158 4.50 -1.85 -11.21
C HIS A 158 4.45 -0.42 -10.68
N GLY A 159 4.88 -0.22 -9.44
CA GLY A 159 4.98 1.10 -8.82
C GLY A 159 5.71 1.06 -7.49
N ILE A 160 5.94 2.24 -6.95
CA ILE A 160 6.65 2.43 -5.68
C ILE A 160 5.72 3.11 -4.68
N ASP A 161 5.69 2.59 -3.46
CA ASP A 161 5.03 3.21 -2.31
C ASP A 161 6.08 3.92 -1.45
N ILE A 162 5.96 5.23 -1.32
CA ILE A 162 6.91 6.07 -0.57
C ILE A 162 6.15 6.93 0.43
N SER A 163 6.46 6.77 1.70
CA SER A 163 5.91 7.59 2.77
C SER A 163 7.00 8.41 3.48
N THR A 164 7.74 7.80 4.39
CA THR A 164 8.76 8.50 5.19
C THR A 164 9.89 9.07 4.35
N GLY A 165 10.23 8.42 3.24
CA GLY A 165 11.26 8.89 2.29
C GLY A 165 10.96 10.24 1.65
N LEU A 166 9.69 10.65 1.61
CA LEU A 166 9.24 11.95 1.10
C LEU A 166 9.03 13.01 2.19
N LYS A 167 9.10 12.66 3.46
CA LYS A 167 8.74 13.58 4.55
C LYS A 167 9.92 14.39 5.08
N LYS A 168 9.62 15.62 5.50
CA LYS A 168 10.43 16.47 6.36
C LYS A 168 9.49 17.03 7.43
N SER A 169 9.80 16.78 8.70
CA SER A 169 8.96 17.25 9.83
C SER A 169 7.47 16.89 9.68
N ASN A 170 7.16 15.65 9.32
CA ASN A 170 5.82 15.09 9.12
C ASN A 170 5.02 15.61 7.89
N SER A 171 5.57 16.54 7.12
CA SER A 171 4.97 17.01 5.87
C SER A 171 5.71 16.46 4.65
N VAL A 172 5.04 16.37 3.52
CA VAL A 172 5.68 16.04 2.24
C VAL A 172 6.66 17.16 1.88
N ASP A 173 7.88 16.79 1.53
CA ASP A 173 8.92 17.70 1.07
C ASP A 173 8.90 17.73 -0.46
N GLU A 174 8.55 18.86 -1.04
CA GLU A 174 8.40 19.03 -2.49
C GLU A 174 9.72 18.81 -3.23
N GLU A 175 10.86 19.21 -2.66
CA GLU A 175 12.17 18.98 -3.29
C GLU A 175 12.50 17.48 -3.34
N LYS A 176 12.18 16.74 -2.27
CA LYS A 176 12.36 15.29 -2.27
C LYS A 176 11.44 14.60 -3.27
N LEU A 177 10.18 15.06 -3.37
CA LEU A 177 9.24 14.54 -4.34
C LEU A 177 9.76 14.77 -5.76
N LYS A 178 10.17 16.00 -6.09
CA LYS A 178 10.75 16.33 -7.39
C LYS A 178 11.95 15.44 -7.71
N LYS A 179 12.93 15.32 -6.82
CA LYS A 179 14.11 14.46 -7.01
C LYS A 179 13.76 13.00 -7.22
N ILE A 180 12.72 12.49 -6.58
CA ILE A 180 12.25 11.11 -6.80
C ILE A 180 11.61 10.99 -8.17
N LEU A 181 10.75 11.93 -8.58
CA LEU A 181 10.14 11.94 -9.92
C LEU A 181 11.20 12.00 -11.02
N ASP A 182 12.21 12.89 -10.89
CA ASP A 182 13.35 12.95 -11.80
C ASP A 182 14.10 11.60 -11.86
N ASN A 183 14.30 10.96 -10.71
CA ASN A 183 14.92 9.63 -10.63
C ASN A 183 14.09 8.54 -11.31
N LEU A 184 12.79 8.71 -11.40
CA LEU A 184 11.85 7.80 -12.05
C LEU A 184 11.69 8.10 -13.57
N GLY A 185 12.31 9.17 -14.07
CA GLY A 185 12.19 9.58 -15.47
C GLY A 185 10.86 10.28 -15.78
N PHE A 186 10.16 10.81 -14.77
CA PHE A 186 9.07 11.74 -14.99
C PHE A 186 9.65 13.14 -15.16
N ASP A 187 9.94 13.52 -16.39
CA ASP A 187 10.26 14.90 -16.73
C ASP A 187 9.08 15.79 -16.37
N GLU A 188 9.36 17.02 -15.95
CA GLU A 188 8.46 18.02 -15.39
C GLU A 188 6.99 17.86 -15.82
N ILE A 189 6.13 17.57 -14.84
CA ILE A 189 4.70 17.80 -15.02
C ILE A 189 4.53 19.33 -15.09
N SER A 190 4.54 19.85 -16.30
CA SER A 190 4.24 21.24 -16.63
C SER A 190 2.76 21.54 -16.38
#